data_76c39650e588dd6a802936f4e61880b6
#
_entry.id   76c39650e588dd6a802936f4e61880b6
#
_cell.length_a   1.000
_cell.length_b   1.000
_cell.length_c   1.000
_cell.angle_alpha   90.00
_cell.angle_beta   90.00
_cell.angle_gamma   90.00
#
_symmetry.space_group_name_H-M   'P 1'
#
loop_
_entity.id
_entity.type
_entity.pdbx_description
1 polymer ?
#
loop_
_entity_poly.entity_id
_entity_poly.type
_entity_poly.pdbx_seq_one_letter_code
_entity_poly.pdbx_strand_id
1 'polypeptide(L)'
;MKTNPTVFHILDLDRTLLDTAKLAHYLKEIIARRDVKLSQDIDNELTKYSHEKKSFFIFEYIAERIGHEKLDSYIHELNYTAPASELLLPGACERIAYAKSQPGWSVGILTYGSPRDQKVKLKLAGLQMERCLITDNPKKGSLIASWKLANGTYKLPIEFGGHTVDALTLDDDKLIAFSDLPEDVLGQWVTHASIGGAVEMQKLPSNVRMVPSLEASVAYLRTRLTLN
;
A
#
# COMPACT_ATOMS: atom_id res chain seq x y z
N MET A 1 -21.75 -24.33 17.37
CA MET A 1 -21.09 -23.05 17.64
C MET A 1 -20.83 -22.39 16.29
N LYS A 2 -21.33 -21.16 16.03
CA LYS A 2 -20.92 -20.43 14.84
C LYS A 2 -19.45 -20.04 15.04
N THR A 3 -18.57 -20.54 14.19
CA THR A 3 -17.17 -20.06 14.14
C THR A 3 -17.17 -18.62 13.66
N ASN A 4 -16.38 -17.75 14.27
CA ASN A 4 -16.23 -16.40 13.79
C ASN A 4 -15.69 -16.43 12.34
N PRO A 5 -16.18 -15.56 11.44
CA PRO A 5 -15.74 -15.53 10.07
C PRO A 5 -14.24 -15.20 10.01
N THR A 6 -13.55 -15.91 9.12
CA THR A 6 -12.14 -15.59 8.81
C THR A 6 -12.10 -14.41 7.84
N VAL A 7 -11.34 -13.36 8.20
CA VAL A 7 -11.21 -12.14 7.41
C VAL A 7 -9.75 -11.91 7.04
N PHE A 8 -9.48 -11.64 5.77
CA PHE A 8 -8.16 -11.21 5.31
C PHE A 8 -8.20 -9.74 4.90
N HIS A 9 -7.39 -8.93 5.57
CA HIS A 9 -7.26 -7.51 5.29
C HIS A 9 -6.13 -7.28 4.30
N ILE A 10 -6.45 -6.69 3.16
CA ILE A 10 -5.51 -6.32 2.10
C ILE A 10 -5.23 -4.84 2.23
N LEU A 11 -3.97 -4.47 2.41
CA LEU A 11 -3.52 -3.09 2.51
C LEU A 11 -2.58 -2.78 1.35
N ASP A 12 -2.78 -1.63 0.69
CA ASP A 12 -1.78 -1.10 -0.22
C ASP A 12 -0.59 -0.50 0.57
N LEU A 13 0.54 -0.30 -0.10
CA LEU A 13 1.74 0.25 0.51
C LEU A 13 1.89 1.76 0.26
N ASP A 14 2.04 2.13 -1.02
CA ASP A 14 2.42 3.49 -1.42
C ASP A 14 1.28 4.48 -1.17
N ARG A 15 1.49 5.51 -0.34
CA ARG A 15 0.49 6.51 0.02
C ARG A 15 -0.74 5.96 0.76
N THR A 16 -0.72 4.69 1.11
CA THR A 16 -1.72 4.07 1.99
C THR A 16 -1.11 3.81 3.37
N LEU A 17 -0.05 3.03 3.46
CA LEU A 17 0.71 2.79 4.70
C LEU A 17 1.98 3.63 4.79
N LEU A 18 2.63 3.88 3.65
CA LEU A 18 3.93 4.54 3.52
C LEU A 18 3.76 5.96 2.96
N ASP A 19 4.38 6.95 3.60
CA ASP A 19 4.56 8.29 3.06
C ASP A 19 5.69 8.29 2.01
N THR A 20 5.31 8.00 0.77
CA THR A 20 6.26 7.96 -0.34
C THR A 20 6.87 9.31 -0.69
N ALA A 21 6.18 10.41 -0.39
CA ALA A 21 6.72 11.75 -0.61
C ALA A 21 7.83 12.05 0.40
N LYS A 22 7.63 11.70 1.66
CA LYS A 22 8.63 11.85 2.71
C LYS A 22 9.83 10.94 2.46
N LEU A 23 9.60 9.69 2.05
CA LEU A 23 10.66 8.77 1.65
C LEU A 23 11.52 9.35 0.50
N ALA A 24 10.88 9.86 -0.55
CA ALA A 24 11.58 10.48 -1.67
C ALA A 24 12.36 11.73 -1.24
N HIS A 25 11.81 12.53 -0.32
CA HIS A 25 12.49 13.71 0.24
C HIS A 25 13.78 13.32 0.94
N TYR A 26 13.76 12.40 1.89
CA TYR A 26 14.96 11.92 2.58
C TYR A 26 16.02 11.36 1.62
N LEU A 27 15.58 10.55 0.65
CA LEU A 27 16.48 9.96 -0.35
C LEU A 27 17.17 11.04 -1.20
N LYS A 28 16.42 12.06 -1.63
CA LYS A 28 16.97 13.19 -2.38
C LYS A 28 17.96 14.01 -1.56
N GLU A 29 17.70 14.26 -0.29
CA GLU A 29 18.65 14.96 0.59
C GLU A 29 19.97 14.20 0.72
N ILE A 30 19.93 12.87 0.87
CA ILE A 30 21.12 12.02 0.92
C ILE A 30 21.90 12.10 -0.40
N ILE A 31 21.19 12.00 -1.52
CA ILE A 31 21.80 12.06 -2.85
C ILE A 31 22.40 13.45 -3.12
N ALA A 32 21.70 14.53 -2.76
CA ALA A 32 22.13 15.91 -3.00
C ALA A 32 23.49 16.25 -2.34
N ARG A 33 23.82 15.62 -1.21
CA ARG A 33 25.12 15.78 -0.55
C ARG A 33 26.30 15.28 -1.40
N ARG A 34 26.06 14.41 -2.37
CA ARG A 34 27.10 13.75 -3.19
C ARG A 34 26.93 13.98 -4.69
N ASP A 35 25.68 14.20 -5.13
CA ASP A 35 25.31 14.37 -6.55
C ASP A 35 24.07 15.26 -6.68
N VAL A 36 24.31 16.57 -6.70
CA VAL A 36 23.25 17.59 -6.82
C VAL A 36 22.46 17.42 -8.12
N LYS A 37 23.15 17.05 -9.22
CA LYS A 37 22.51 16.87 -10.52
C LYS A 37 21.52 15.70 -10.49
N LEU A 38 21.93 14.56 -9.96
CA LEU A 38 21.03 13.41 -9.83
C LEU A 38 19.80 13.73 -8.96
N SER A 39 19.98 14.49 -7.86
CA SER A 39 18.86 14.93 -7.03
C SER A 39 17.88 15.80 -7.82
N GLN A 40 18.36 16.73 -8.64
CA GLN A 40 17.52 17.57 -9.50
C GLN A 40 16.79 16.74 -10.59
N ASP A 41 17.50 15.77 -11.20
CA ASP A 41 16.91 14.88 -12.20
C ASP A 41 15.74 14.05 -11.59
N ILE A 42 15.90 13.59 -10.34
CA ILE A 42 14.82 12.91 -9.60
C ILE A 42 13.62 13.82 -9.39
N ASP A 43 13.81 15.10 -9.02
CA ASP A 43 12.72 16.06 -8.85
C ASP A 43 11.94 16.30 -10.15
N ASN A 44 12.68 16.43 -11.26
CA ASN A 44 12.07 16.61 -12.57
C ASN A 44 11.21 15.40 -12.96
N GLU A 45 11.71 14.18 -12.74
CA GLU A 45 10.95 12.97 -13.04
C GLU A 45 9.75 12.78 -12.10
N LEU A 46 9.90 13.03 -10.80
CA LEU A 46 8.77 13.00 -9.86
C LEU A 46 7.66 13.96 -10.28
N THR A 47 8.02 15.18 -10.69
CA THR A 47 7.07 16.18 -11.18
C THR A 47 6.38 15.71 -12.45
N LYS A 48 7.14 15.22 -13.43
CA LYS A 48 6.61 14.69 -14.70
C LYS A 48 5.62 13.53 -14.47
N TYR A 49 6.03 12.52 -13.71
CA TYR A 49 5.18 11.35 -13.43
C TYR A 49 3.93 11.72 -12.63
N SER A 50 4.02 12.71 -11.74
CA SER A 50 2.86 13.26 -11.02
C SER A 50 1.86 13.90 -11.99
N HIS A 51 2.32 14.73 -12.93
CA HIS A 51 1.47 15.34 -13.96
C HIS A 51 0.82 14.29 -14.88
N GLU A 52 1.55 13.25 -15.22
CA GLU A 52 1.06 12.15 -16.05
C GLU A 52 0.19 11.15 -15.28
N LYS A 53 0.01 11.32 -13.96
CA LYS A 53 -0.69 10.38 -13.05
C LYS A 53 -0.14 8.96 -13.14
N LYS A 54 1.16 8.80 -13.39
CA LYS A 54 1.88 7.53 -13.47
C LYS A 54 2.64 7.23 -12.17
N SER A 55 2.97 5.97 -11.96
CA SER A 55 3.87 5.55 -10.89
C SER A 55 5.33 5.77 -11.29
N PHE A 56 6.14 6.28 -10.37
CA PHE A 56 7.58 6.46 -10.55
C PHE A 56 8.36 5.48 -9.65
N PHE A 57 9.21 4.68 -10.25
CA PHE A 57 10.02 3.68 -9.54
C PHE A 57 11.39 4.27 -9.23
N ILE A 58 11.48 4.99 -8.12
CA ILE A 58 12.61 5.85 -7.76
C ILE A 58 13.91 5.06 -7.59
N PHE A 59 13.86 3.87 -6.98
CA PHE A 59 15.05 3.06 -6.74
C PHE A 59 15.59 2.42 -8.04
N GLU A 60 14.69 2.00 -8.95
CA GLU A 60 15.11 1.55 -10.28
C GLU A 60 15.74 2.67 -11.08
N TYR A 61 15.08 3.83 -11.13
CA TYR A 61 15.57 5.01 -11.80
C TYR A 61 17.00 5.40 -11.36
N ILE A 62 17.25 5.38 -10.05
CA ILE A 62 18.58 5.69 -9.50
C ILE A 62 19.56 4.58 -9.85
N ALA A 63 19.20 3.31 -9.71
CA ALA A 63 20.07 2.18 -10.02
C ALA A 63 20.56 2.18 -11.46
N GLU A 64 19.71 2.54 -12.42
CA GLU A 64 20.05 2.67 -13.83
C GLU A 64 21.11 3.75 -14.10
N ARG A 65 21.15 4.81 -13.29
CA ARG A 65 22.08 5.95 -13.47
C ARG A 65 23.40 5.80 -12.75
N ILE A 66 23.41 5.22 -11.58
CA ILE A 66 24.61 5.19 -10.73
C ILE A 66 25.07 3.79 -10.34
N GLY A 67 24.34 2.76 -10.79
CA GLY A 67 24.59 1.35 -10.44
C GLY A 67 24.04 0.94 -9.09
N HIS A 68 23.92 -0.37 -8.92
CA HIS A 68 23.26 -0.97 -7.75
C HIS A 68 24.04 -0.78 -6.45
N GLU A 69 25.36 -0.95 -6.49
CA GLU A 69 26.23 -0.82 -5.29
C GLU A 69 26.13 0.58 -4.67
N LYS A 70 26.14 1.60 -5.53
CA LYS A 70 26.04 2.99 -5.06
C LYS A 70 24.63 3.29 -4.51
N LEU A 71 23.59 2.77 -5.16
CA LEU A 71 22.22 2.84 -4.63
C LEU A 71 22.11 2.15 -3.26
N ASP A 72 22.68 0.96 -3.09
CA ASP A 72 22.63 0.23 -1.83
C ASP A 72 23.31 1.03 -0.69
N SER A 73 24.36 1.80 -0.99
CA SER A 73 24.97 2.72 -0.02
C SER A 73 24.02 3.84 0.42
N TYR A 74 23.22 4.39 -0.51
CA TYR A 74 22.21 5.40 -0.19
C TYR A 74 21.04 4.81 0.60
N ILE A 75 20.58 3.60 0.26
CA ILE A 75 19.56 2.88 1.01
C ILE A 75 20.02 2.59 2.44
N HIS A 76 21.29 2.22 2.61
CA HIS A 76 21.87 1.99 3.92
C HIS A 76 21.86 3.28 4.75
N GLU A 77 22.34 4.40 4.18
CA GLU A 77 22.30 5.71 4.86
C GLU A 77 20.85 6.12 5.19
N LEU A 78 19.92 5.93 4.27
CA LEU A 78 18.52 6.23 4.45
C LEU A 78 17.90 5.46 5.63
N ASN A 79 18.26 4.20 5.80
CA ASN A 79 17.79 3.37 6.92
C ASN A 79 18.24 3.88 8.30
N TYR A 80 19.32 4.67 8.36
CA TYR A 80 19.79 5.32 9.58
C TYR A 80 19.22 6.73 9.79
N THR A 81 18.93 7.43 8.69
CA THR A 81 18.51 8.84 8.75
C THR A 81 17.00 9.02 8.79
N ALA A 82 16.24 8.06 8.28
CA ALA A 82 14.79 8.07 8.26
C ALA A 82 14.23 6.91 9.10
N PRO A 83 13.87 7.14 10.37
CA PRO A 83 13.25 6.10 11.20
C PRO A 83 11.98 5.55 10.53
N ALA A 84 11.79 4.23 10.57
CA ALA A 84 10.64 3.56 9.97
C ALA A 84 9.29 4.18 10.43
N SER A 85 9.20 4.58 11.72
CA SER A 85 8.01 5.24 12.26
C SER A 85 7.69 6.58 11.62
N GLU A 86 8.68 7.26 11.06
CA GLU A 86 8.48 8.53 10.35
C GLU A 86 8.08 8.35 8.88
N LEU A 87 8.36 7.19 8.33
CA LEU A 87 7.97 6.84 6.95
C LEU A 87 6.56 6.28 6.87
N LEU A 88 5.99 5.82 7.99
CA LEU A 88 4.61 5.34 8.00
C LEU A 88 3.64 6.53 8.10
N LEU A 89 2.54 6.43 7.37
CA LEU A 89 1.43 7.38 7.47
C LEU A 89 0.72 7.24 8.83
N PRO A 90 0.13 8.33 9.36
CA PRO A 90 -0.65 8.27 10.58
C PRO A 90 -1.73 7.17 10.54
N GLY A 91 -1.87 6.42 11.62
CA GLY A 91 -2.83 5.31 11.73
C GLY A 91 -2.38 3.99 11.08
N ALA A 92 -1.22 3.92 10.41
CA ALA A 92 -0.77 2.69 9.73
C ALA A 92 -0.54 1.53 10.72
N CYS A 93 0.14 1.79 11.83
CA CYS A 93 0.37 0.78 12.86
C CYS A 93 -0.94 0.31 13.50
N GLU A 94 -1.85 1.22 13.81
CA GLU A 94 -3.16 0.95 14.37
C GLU A 94 -4.03 0.14 13.41
N ARG A 95 -3.97 0.46 12.11
CA ARG A 95 -4.69 -0.27 11.08
C ARG A 95 -4.22 -1.72 10.94
N ILE A 96 -2.89 -1.92 10.96
CA ILE A 96 -2.29 -3.26 10.95
C ILE A 96 -2.62 -4.03 12.23
N ALA A 97 -2.53 -3.38 13.39
CA ALA A 97 -2.88 -3.99 14.67
C ALA A 97 -4.37 -4.41 14.70
N TYR A 98 -5.26 -3.54 14.23
CA TYR A 98 -6.69 -3.86 14.11
C TYR A 98 -6.92 -5.09 13.22
N ALA A 99 -6.25 -5.19 12.07
CA ALA A 99 -6.37 -6.31 11.16
C ALA A 99 -5.91 -7.66 11.74
N LYS A 100 -5.21 -7.63 12.88
CA LYS A 100 -4.75 -8.81 13.63
C LYS A 100 -5.48 -9.01 14.96
N SER A 101 -6.46 -8.15 15.28
CA SER A 101 -7.04 -8.07 16.63
C SER A 101 -8.05 -9.16 16.97
N GLN A 102 -8.56 -9.89 15.98
CA GLN A 102 -9.59 -10.91 16.18
C GLN A 102 -9.10 -12.30 15.78
N PRO A 103 -9.51 -13.37 16.49
CA PRO A 103 -9.25 -14.72 16.04
C PRO A 103 -9.77 -14.98 14.62
N GLY A 104 -8.93 -15.57 13.77
CA GLY A 104 -9.26 -15.82 12.36
C GLY A 104 -9.04 -14.63 11.41
N TRP A 105 -8.64 -13.46 11.94
CA TRP A 105 -8.26 -12.31 11.12
C TRP A 105 -6.79 -12.32 10.78
N SER A 106 -6.46 -11.88 9.58
CA SER A 106 -5.08 -11.76 9.12
C SER A 106 -4.93 -10.61 8.12
N VAL A 107 -3.68 -10.21 7.86
CA VAL A 107 -3.36 -9.06 7.01
C VAL A 107 -2.25 -9.40 6.04
N GLY A 108 -2.31 -8.81 4.86
CA GLY A 108 -1.24 -8.83 3.87
C GLY A 108 -1.17 -7.53 3.09
N ILE A 109 -0.04 -7.30 2.42
CA ILE A 109 0.14 -6.15 1.55
C ILE A 109 0.04 -6.58 0.10
N LEU A 110 -0.87 -5.94 -0.64
CA LEU A 110 -0.99 -6.04 -2.08
C LEU A 110 -0.59 -4.71 -2.69
N THR A 111 0.59 -4.64 -3.28
CA THR A 111 1.12 -3.40 -3.82
C THR A 111 1.44 -3.50 -5.31
N TYR A 112 1.20 -2.40 -6.04
CA TYR A 112 1.54 -2.27 -7.45
C TYR A 112 2.91 -1.63 -7.60
N GLY A 113 3.79 -2.26 -8.39
CA GLY A 113 5.06 -1.66 -8.74
C GLY A 113 6.17 -2.63 -9.07
N SER A 114 7.37 -2.10 -9.18
CA SER A 114 8.57 -2.88 -9.36
C SER A 114 8.88 -3.72 -8.12
N PRO A 115 9.19 -5.01 -8.26
CA PRO A 115 9.56 -5.85 -7.13
C PRO A 115 10.72 -5.31 -6.30
N ARG A 116 11.70 -4.66 -6.93
CA ARG A 116 12.83 -4.05 -6.23
C ARG A 116 12.39 -2.87 -5.38
N ASP A 117 11.69 -1.91 -6.00
CA ASP A 117 11.22 -0.69 -5.33
C ASP A 117 10.36 -1.06 -4.12
N GLN A 118 9.40 -1.95 -4.30
CA GLN A 118 8.49 -2.32 -3.25
C GLN A 118 9.20 -3.04 -2.08
N LYS A 119 10.12 -3.97 -2.37
CA LYS A 119 10.91 -4.64 -1.32
C LYS A 119 11.77 -3.67 -0.51
N VAL A 120 12.40 -2.69 -1.15
CA VAL A 120 13.18 -1.65 -0.47
C VAL A 120 12.29 -0.80 0.43
N LYS A 121 11.15 -0.32 -0.09
CA LYS A 121 10.18 0.48 0.66
C LYS A 121 9.66 -0.25 1.90
N LEU A 122 9.31 -1.53 1.75
CA LEU A 122 8.83 -2.37 2.85
C LEU A 122 9.88 -2.51 3.95
N LYS A 123 11.13 -2.76 3.56
CA LYS A 123 12.24 -2.86 4.50
C LYS A 123 12.46 -1.56 5.25
N LEU A 124 12.48 -0.42 4.55
CA LEU A 124 12.67 0.91 5.14
C LEU A 124 11.51 1.28 6.09
N ALA A 125 10.28 0.91 5.75
CA ALA A 125 9.10 1.11 6.59
C ALA A 125 9.04 0.16 7.81
N GLY A 126 9.99 -0.77 7.97
CA GLY A 126 9.97 -1.76 9.06
C GLY A 126 8.80 -2.75 8.97
N LEU A 127 8.18 -2.84 7.80
CA LEU A 127 7.07 -3.76 7.57
C LEU A 127 7.63 -5.14 7.24
N GLN A 128 7.53 -6.07 8.20
CA GLN A 128 7.90 -7.47 7.97
C GLN A 128 6.88 -8.15 7.06
N MET A 129 7.37 -8.72 5.96
CA MET A 129 6.55 -9.11 4.82
C MET A 129 6.45 -10.62 4.64
N GLU A 130 5.99 -11.33 5.65
CA GLU A 130 5.61 -12.73 5.47
C GLU A 130 4.43 -12.90 4.49
N ARG A 131 3.63 -11.84 4.28
CA ARG A 131 2.45 -11.84 3.42
C ARG A 131 2.42 -10.60 2.55
N CYS A 132 3.17 -10.65 1.45
CA CYS A 132 3.19 -9.57 0.46
C CYS A 132 3.09 -10.12 -0.95
N LEU A 133 2.21 -9.53 -1.73
CA LEU A 133 2.09 -9.75 -3.16
C LEU A 133 2.35 -8.44 -3.89
N ILE A 134 3.39 -8.44 -4.74
CA ILE A 134 3.71 -7.32 -5.63
C ILE A 134 3.14 -7.67 -6.99
N THR A 135 2.30 -6.80 -7.53
CA THR A 135 1.64 -6.98 -8.83
C THR A 135 2.08 -5.92 -9.82
N ASP A 136 2.09 -6.26 -11.10
CA ASP A 136 2.25 -5.35 -12.23
C ASP A 136 0.90 -4.78 -12.72
N ASN A 137 -0.22 -5.21 -12.13
CA ASN A 137 -1.56 -4.75 -12.46
C ASN A 137 -2.08 -3.77 -11.39
N PRO A 138 -2.34 -2.49 -11.73
CA PRO A 138 -2.91 -1.52 -10.79
C PRO A 138 -4.37 -1.80 -10.42
N LYS A 139 -5.10 -2.62 -11.22
CA LYS A 139 -6.49 -3.03 -10.96
C LYS A 139 -6.52 -4.20 -9.97
N LYS A 140 -6.28 -3.93 -8.71
CA LYS A 140 -6.23 -4.96 -7.65
C LYS A 140 -7.57 -5.68 -7.48
N GLY A 141 -8.69 -4.98 -7.68
CA GLY A 141 -10.03 -5.58 -7.61
C GLY A 141 -10.21 -6.73 -8.59
N SER A 142 -9.74 -6.60 -9.84
CA SER A 142 -9.76 -7.68 -10.83
C SER A 142 -8.94 -8.90 -10.39
N LEU A 143 -7.78 -8.66 -9.76
CA LEU A 143 -6.95 -9.74 -9.20
C LEU A 143 -7.68 -10.44 -8.03
N ILE A 144 -8.26 -9.66 -7.10
CA ILE A 144 -9.03 -10.17 -5.97
C ILE A 144 -10.26 -10.98 -6.45
N ALA A 145 -10.92 -10.53 -7.51
CA ALA A 145 -12.03 -11.26 -8.11
C ALA A 145 -11.65 -12.68 -8.57
N SER A 146 -10.41 -12.87 -9.04
CA SER A 146 -9.92 -14.18 -9.46
C SER A 146 -9.71 -15.17 -8.31
N TRP A 147 -9.68 -14.71 -7.06
CA TRP A 147 -9.55 -15.56 -5.87
C TRP A 147 -10.88 -16.10 -5.36
N LYS A 148 -12.02 -15.58 -5.89
CA LYS A 148 -13.35 -15.94 -5.44
C LYS A 148 -13.72 -17.37 -5.89
N LEU A 149 -14.19 -18.18 -4.95
CA LEU A 149 -14.66 -19.54 -5.20
C LEU A 149 -16.19 -19.56 -5.43
N ALA A 150 -16.68 -20.62 -6.03
CA ALA A 150 -18.12 -20.80 -6.32
C ALA A 150 -19.02 -20.78 -5.08
N ASN A 151 -18.46 -21.13 -3.90
CA ASN A 151 -19.17 -21.10 -2.63
C ASN A 151 -19.17 -19.71 -1.94
N GLY A 152 -18.61 -18.68 -2.60
CA GLY A 152 -18.57 -17.32 -2.08
C GLY A 152 -17.37 -17.00 -1.18
N THR A 153 -16.51 -17.97 -0.84
CA THR A 153 -15.27 -17.74 -0.10
C THR A 153 -14.11 -17.36 -1.05
N TYR A 154 -12.96 -17.02 -0.49
CA TYR A 154 -11.78 -16.58 -1.26
C TYR A 154 -10.59 -17.49 -1.00
N LYS A 155 -10.00 -18.06 -2.08
CA LYS A 155 -8.73 -18.79 -2.02
C LYS A 155 -7.57 -17.82 -2.17
N LEU A 156 -6.88 -17.53 -1.09
CA LEU A 156 -5.73 -16.62 -1.13
C LEU A 156 -4.57 -17.21 -1.94
N PRO A 157 -3.78 -16.36 -2.64
CA PRO A 157 -2.53 -16.79 -3.27
C PRO A 157 -1.51 -17.29 -2.25
N ILE A 158 -0.49 -18.00 -2.72
CA ILE A 158 0.52 -18.62 -1.84
C ILE A 158 1.30 -17.56 -1.02
N GLU A 159 1.52 -16.39 -1.58
CA GLU A 159 2.16 -15.25 -0.94
C GLU A 159 1.38 -14.76 0.29
N PHE A 160 0.09 -15.05 0.35
CA PHE A 160 -0.79 -14.76 1.49
C PHE A 160 -1.10 -15.99 2.34
N GLY A 161 -0.37 -17.09 2.10
CA GLY A 161 -0.48 -18.34 2.87
C GLY A 161 -1.38 -19.39 2.25
N GLY A 162 -1.98 -19.15 1.07
CA GLY A 162 -2.69 -20.16 0.27
C GLY A 162 -3.92 -20.81 0.92
N HIS A 163 -4.46 -20.26 2.02
CA HIS A 163 -5.66 -20.77 2.68
C HIS A 163 -6.94 -20.10 2.17
N THR A 164 -8.09 -20.58 2.60
CA THR A 164 -9.39 -20.01 2.24
C THR A 164 -9.89 -19.12 3.38
N VAL A 165 -10.53 -17.99 3.03
CA VAL A 165 -11.13 -17.05 3.98
C VAL A 165 -12.55 -16.70 3.57
N ASP A 166 -13.37 -16.31 4.55
CA ASP A 166 -14.79 -16.01 4.35
C ASP A 166 -15.02 -14.61 3.78
N ALA A 167 -14.17 -13.64 4.15
CA ALA A 167 -14.31 -12.25 3.74
C ALA A 167 -12.98 -11.55 3.49
N LEU A 168 -13.01 -10.50 2.65
CA LEU A 168 -11.87 -9.65 2.33
C LEU A 168 -12.19 -8.18 2.57
N THR A 169 -11.16 -7.40 2.90
CA THR A 169 -11.19 -5.93 2.82
C THR A 169 -10.02 -5.43 1.98
N LEU A 170 -10.17 -4.28 1.34
CA LEU A 170 -9.10 -3.62 0.57
C LEU A 170 -9.02 -2.14 0.94
N ASP A 171 -7.87 -1.71 1.43
CA ASP A 171 -7.55 -0.29 1.62
C ASP A 171 -6.51 0.13 0.55
N ASP A 172 -6.81 1.22 -0.18
CA ASP A 172 -5.94 1.74 -1.24
C ASP A 172 -6.12 3.25 -1.41
N ASP A 173 -5.08 3.97 -1.85
CA ASP A 173 -5.14 5.40 -2.15
C ASP A 173 -5.63 5.71 -3.57
N LYS A 174 -5.72 4.71 -4.45
CA LYS A 174 -6.06 4.88 -5.87
C LYS A 174 -7.38 4.22 -6.23
N LEU A 175 -8.28 4.99 -6.84
CA LEU A 175 -9.58 4.47 -7.30
C LEU A 175 -9.46 3.31 -8.31
N ILE A 176 -8.43 3.31 -9.15
CA ILE A 176 -8.19 2.23 -10.12
C ILE A 176 -8.02 0.87 -9.45
N ALA A 177 -7.55 0.83 -8.21
CA ALA A 177 -7.38 -0.42 -7.46
C ALA A 177 -8.71 -1.14 -7.20
N PHE A 178 -9.82 -0.40 -7.15
CA PHE A 178 -11.16 -0.94 -6.91
C PHE A 178 -11.90 -1.37 -8.20
N SER A 179 -11.26 -1.27 -9.37
CA SER A 179 -11.85 -1.75 -10.63
C SER A 179 -12.15 -3.25 -10.51
N ASP A 180 -13.39 -3.63 -10.83
CA ASP A 180 -13.88 -5.01 -10.78
C ASP A 180 -13.81 -5.66 -9.39
N LEU A 181 -13.77 -4.85 -8.31
CA LEU A 181 -13.80 -5.37 -6.95
C LEU A 181 -15.13 -6.09 -6.69
N PRO A 182 -15.14 -7.37 -6.23
CA PRO A 182 -16.36 -8.08 -5.91
C PRO A 182 -17.22 -7.32 -4.88
N GLU A 183 -18.55 -7.32 -5.06
CA GLU A 183 -19.50 -6.55 -4.23
C GLU A 183 -19.49 -6.92 -2.74
N ASP A 184 -19.06 -8.13 -2.40
CA ASP A 184 -18.92 -8.64 -1.04
C ASP A 184 -17.57 -8.34 -0.40
N VAL A 185 -16.63 -7.71 -1.12
CA VAL A 185 -15.37 -7.18 -0.56
C VAL A 185 -15.57 -5.74 -0.12
N LEU A 186 -15.22 -5.43 1.14
CA LEU A 186 -15.29 -4.06 1.65
C LEU A 186 -14.07 -3.25 1.18
N GLY A 187 -14.30 -2.31 0.26
CA GLY A 187 -13.26 -1.40 -0.22
C GLY A 187 -13.22 -0.10 0.59
N GLN A 188 -12.04 0.42 0.85
CA GLN A 188 -11.83 1.72 1.48
C GLN A 188 -10.81 2.53 0.68
N TRP A 189 -11.29 3.59 0.05
CA TRP A 189 -10.44 4.54 -0.62
C TRP A 189 -9.90 5.55 0.41
N VAL A 190 -8.62 5.39 0.77
CA VAL A 190 -7.95 6.21 1.79
C VAL A 190 -7.37 7.45 1.12
N THR A 191 -7.92 8.63 1.40
CA THR A 191 -7.53 9.86 0.69
C THR A 191 -6.46 10.68 1.39
N HIS A 192 -6.18 10.38 2.68
CA HIS A 192 -5.27 11.16 3.53
C HIS A 192 -5.47 12.67 3.33
N ALA A 193 -6.56 13.21 3.84
CA ALA A 193 -6.98 14.61 3.67
C ALA A 193 -5.87 15.64 4.01
N SER A 194 -4.85 15.24 4.77
CA SER A 194 -3.67 16.05 5.11
C SER A 194 -2.63 16.12 3.97
N ILE A 195 -2.69 15.27 2.94
CA ILE A 195 -1.67 15.20 1.87
C ILE A 195 -2.07 16.03 0.65
N GLY A 196 -3.22 16.69 0.69
CA GLY A 196 -3.63 17.75 -0.25
C GLY A 196 -3.83 17.28 -1.70
N GLY A 197 -5.05 17.15 -2.12
CA GLY A 197 -5.51 17.05 -3.51
C GLY A 197 -7.01 17.26 -3.54
N ALA A 198 -7.52 18.06 -4.47
CA ALA A 198 -8.95 18.11 -4.70
C ALA A 198 -9.41 16.71 -5.13
N VAL A 199 -10.18 16.07 -4.24
CA VAL A 199 -10.80 14.78 -4.54
C VAL A 199 -11.97 15.07 -5.48
N GLU A 200 -11.79 14.83 -6.77
CA GLU A 200 -12.93 14.80 -7.69
C GLU A 200 -13.91 13.73 -7.19
N MET A 201 -15.16 14.14 -6.96
CA MET A 201 -16.26 13.26 -6.57
C MET A 201 -16.57 12.30 -7.73
N GLN A 202 -15.81 11.21 -7.82
CA GLN A 202 -16.13 10.11 -8.74
C GLN A 202 -17.17 9.19 -8.11
N LYS A 203 -18.02 8.59 -8.94
CA LYS A 203 -19.00 7.62 -8.46
C LYS A 203 -18.26 6.36 -8.01
N LEU A 204 -18.24 6.13 -6.71
CA LEU A 204 -17.65 4.94 -6.11
C LEU A 204 -18.55 3.71 -6.33
N PRO A 205 -17.97 2.50 -6.47
CA PRO A 205 -18.74 1.26 -6.31
C PRO A 205 -19.46 1.23 -4.95
N SER A 206 -20.61 0.58 -4.89
CA SER A 206 -21.47 0.56 -3.69
C SER A 206 -20.80 -0.03 -2.44
N ASN A 207 -19.83 -0.90 -2.65
CA ASN A 207 -19.03 -1.57 -1.61
C ASN A 207 -17.71 -0.85 -1.29
N VAL A 208 -17.46 0.31 -1.93
CA VAL A 208 -16.27 1.13 -1.69
C VAL A 208 -16.65 2.41 -0.98
N ARG A 209 -15.97 2.71 0.13
CA ARG A 209 -16.15 3.95 0.88
C ARG A 209 -14.88 4.80 0.88
N MET A 210 -15.04 6.09 0.63
CA MET A 210 -13.97 7.06 0.85
C MET A 210 -13.80 7.28 2.36
N VAL A 211 -12.56 7.21 2.83
CA VAL A 211 -12.18 7.49 4.21
C VAL A 211 -11.00 8.48 4.23
N PRO A 212 -11.01 9.49 5.13
CA PRO A 212 -10.00 10.54 5.13
C PRO A 212 -8.66 10.12 5.75
N SER A 213 -8.61 8.98 6.43
CA SER A 213 -7.39 8.47 7.08
C SER A 213 -7.52 6.98 7.42
N LEU A 214 -6.41 6.37 7.86
CA LEU A 214 -6.39 4.96 8.31
C LEU A 214 -7.11 4.78 9.66
N GLU A 215 -7.13 5.79 10.54
CA GLU A 215 -7.94 5.77 11.76
C GLU A 215 -9.44 5.75 11.43
N ALA A 216 -9.85 6.54 10.43
CA ALA A 216 -11.23 6.51 9.95
C ALA A 216 -11.58 5.17 9.28
N SER A 217 -10.61 4.53 8.60
CA SER A 217 -10.72 3.16 8.10
C SER A 217 -11.01 2.18 9.24
N VAL A 218 -10.23 2.20 10.31
CA VAL A 218 -10.46 1.36 11.49
C VAL A 218 -11.85 1.60 12.10
N ALA A 219 -12.23 2.87 12.27
CA ALA A 219 -13.54 3.21 12.82
C ALA A 219 -14.69 2.65 11.97
N TYR A 220 -14.59 2.76 10.64
CA TYR A 220 -15.57 2.21 9.72
C TYR A 220 -15.65 0.68 9.79
N LEU A 221 -14.51 -0.03 9.77
CA LEU A 221 -14.48 -1.49 9.81
C LEU A 221 -15.06 -2.04 11.12
N ARG A 222 -14.84 -1.36 12.25
CA ARG A 222 -15.46 -1.72 13.54
C ARG A 222 -16.99 -1.74 13.44
N THR A 223 -17.59 -0.81 12.72
CA THR A 223 -19.06 -0.78 12.58
C THR A 223 -19.59 -1.84 11.62
N ARG A 224 -18.75 -2.36 10.70
CA ARG A 224 -19.18 -3.32 9.66
C ARG A 224 -18.88 -4.77 10.01
N LEU A 225 -17.74 -5.04 10.64
CA LEU A 225 -17.28 -6.40 10.92
C LEU A 225 -17.66 -6.91 12.32
N THR A 226 -18.08 -6.02 13.25
CA THR A 226 -18.53 -6.40 14.60
C THR A 226 -20.06 -6.55 14.72
N LEU A 227 -20.83 -6.26 13.67
CA LEU A 227 -22.31 -6.31 13.70
C LEU A 227 -22.90 -7.64 13.20
N ASN A 228 -22.07 -8.66 12.99
CA ASN A 228 -22.52 -10.03 12.65
C ASN A 228 -22.03 -11.01 13.71
#